data_730272fb66677bf9554523736c8f0ded
#
_entry.id   730272fb66677bf9554523736c8f0ded
#
_cell.length_a   1.000
_cell.length_b   1.000
_cell.length_c   1.000
_cell.angle_alpha   90.00
_cell.angle_beta   90.00
_cell.angle_gamma   90.00
#
_symmetry.space_group_name_H-M   'P 1'
#
loop_
_entity.id
_entity.type
_entity.pdbx_description
1 polymer ?
#
loop_
_entity_poly.entity_id
_entity_poly.type
_entity_poly.pdbx_seq_one_letter_code
_entity_poly.pdbx_strand_id
1 'polypeptide(L)' 'MNGRLDKVAMTNKLMQLKIELHYKCEIGEKGEWECNGANEYLNKTFDILDEYWQ' A
#
# COMPACT_ATOMS: atom_id res chain seq x y z
N MET A 1 13.05 19.73 6.15
CA MET A 1 11.79 19.08 5.92
C MET A 1 10.88 19.22 7.13
N ASN A 2 9.65 19.47 6.92
CA ASN A 2 8.75 19.78 8.02
C ASN A 2 7.90 18.60 8.45
N GLY A 3 8.40 17.43 8.28
CA GLY A 3 7.75 16.24 8.79
C GLY A 3 6.59 15.72 7.96
N ARG A 4 6.32 16.35 6.84
CA ARG A 4 5.27 15.89 5.95
C ARG A 4 5.85 15.15 4.77
N LEU A 5 5.18 14.06 4.41
CA LEU A 5 5.54 13.35 3.20
C LEU A 5 4.75 13.93 2.05
N ASP A 6 5.38 14.13 0.93
CA ASP A 6 4.65 14.54 -0.25
C ASP A 6 3.97 13.33 -0.87
N LYS A 7 3.18 13.56 -1.90
CA LYS A 7 2.40 12.49 -2.52
C LYS A 7 3.30 11.39 -3.09
N VAL A 8 4.42 11.79 -3.68
CA VAL A 8 5.33 10.81 -4.27
C VAL A 8 5.91 9.90 -3.19
N ALA A 9 6.36 10.49 -2.08
CA ALA A 9 6.94 9.70 -1.01
C ALA A 9 5.91 8.74 -0.41
N MET A 10 4.69 9.22 -0.21
CA MET A 10 3.63 8.37 0.33
C MET A 10 3.28 7.24 -0.64
N THR A 11 3.21 7.54 -1.91
CA THR A 11 2.92 6.54 -2.92
C THR A 11 4.00 5.45 -2.92
N ASN A 12 5.26 5.87 -2.83
CA ASN A 12 6.37 4.91 -2.80
C ASN A 12 6.29 4.00 -1.59
N LYS A 13 5.97 4.57 -0.43
CA LYS A 13 5.84 3.74 0.78
C LYS A 13 4.71 2.74 0.65
N LEU A 14 3.58 3.16 0.09
CA LEU A 14 2.46 2.26 -0.11
C LEU A 14 2.79 1.17 -1.11
N MET A 15 3.53 1.52 -2.16
CA MET A 15 3.95 0.51 -3.13
C MET A 15 4.86 -0.52 -2.51
N GLN A 16 5.75 -0.08 -1.63
CA GLN A 16 6.62 -1.03 -0.93
C GLN A 16 5.82 -1.97 -0.05
N LEU A 17 4.80 -1.44 0.62
CA LEU A 17 3.93 -2.28 1.43
C LEU A 17 3.18 -3.29 0.57
N LYS A 18 2.75 -2.86 -0.60
CA LYS A 18 2.04 -3.75 -1.50
C LYS A 18 2.95 -4.87 -2.00
N ILE A 19 4.17 -4.54 -2.34
CA ILE A 19 5.14 -5.54 -2.79
C ILE A 19 5.42 -6.53 -1.67
N GLU A 20 5.61 -6.03 -0.47
CA GLU A 20 5.86 -6.89 0.68
C GLU A 20 4.66 -7.82 0.93
N LEU A 21 3.46 -7.28 0.84
CA LEU A 21 2.27 -8.08 1.01
C LEU A 21 2.17 -9.19 -0.02
N HIS A 22 2.42 -8.86 -1.27
CA HIS A 22 2.40 -9.87 -2.33
C HIS A 22 3.42 -10.96 -2.10
N TYR A 23 4.60 -10.57 -1.66
CA TYR A 23 5.63 -11.55 -1.37
C TYR A 23 5.19 -12.51 -0.27
N LYS A 24 4.66 -11.97 0.83
CA LYS A 24 4.22 -12.80 1.94
C LYS A 24 3.06 -13.71 1.55
N CYS A 25 2.21 -13.23 0.67
CA CYS A 25 1.11 -14.05 0.18
C CYS A 25 1.63 -15.20 -0.69
N GLU A 26 2.63 -14.92 -1.50
CA GLU A 26 3.19 -15.95 -2.38
C GLU A 26 3.85 -17.08 -1.61
N ILE A 27 4.56 -16.75 -0.54
CA ILE A 27 5.24 -17.77 0.24
C ILE A 27 4.30 -18.44 1.25
N GLY A 28 3.04 -18.03 1.26
CA GLY A 28 2.05 -18.65 2.13
C GLY A 28 2.11 -18.24 3.58
N GLU A 29 2.80 -17.16 3.88
CA GLU A 29 2.92 -16.68 5.24
C GLU A 29 1.60 -16.13 5.77
N LYS A 30 0.78 -15.55 4.89
CA LYS A 30 -0.52 -15.02 5.26
C LYS A 30 -1.62 -15.83 4.62
N GLY A 31 -2.76 -15.86 5.30
CA GLY A 31 -3.92 -16.53 4.77
C GLY A 31 -4.52 -15.80 3.58
N GLU A 32 -5.29 -16.53 2.79
CA GLU A 32 -5.90 -15.94 1.60
C GLU A 32 -6.80 -14.77 1.94
N TRP A 33 -7.54 -14.89 3.02
CA TRP A 33 -8.43 -13.82 3.45
C TRP A 33 -7.68 -12.55 3.79
N GLU A 34 -6.57 -12.70 4.50
CA GLU A 34 -5.78 -11.56 4.89
C GLU A 34 -5.16 -10.88 3.67
N CYS A 35 -4.72 -11.69 2.70
CA CYS A 35 -4.14 -11.15 1.49
C CYS A 35 -5.15 -10.34 0.70
N ASN A 36 -6.35 -10.89 0.54
CA ASN A 36 -7.39 -10.21 -0.22
C ASN A 36 -7.82 -8.92 0.45
N GLY A 37 -8.04 -8.97 1.77
CA GLY A 37 -8.45 -7.78 2.50
C GLY A 37 -7.41 -6.69 2.50
N ALA A 38 -6.17 -7.06 2.76
CA ALA A 38 -5.09 -6.08 2.80
C ALA A 38 -4.86 -5.46 1.42
N ASN A 39 -4.92 -6.26 0.38
CA ASN A 39 -4.75 -5.76 -0.97
C ASN A 39 -5.86 -4.77 -1.33
N GLU A 40 -7.08 -5.06 -0.92
CA GLU A 40 -8.20 -4.17 -1.18
C GLU A 40 -8.03 -2.84 -0.47
N TYR A 41 -7.60 -2.89 0.79
CA TYR A 41 -7.35 -1.65 1.53
C TYR A 41 -6.22 -0.83 0.92
N LEU A 42 -5.18 -1.49 0.46
CA LEU A 42 -4.09 -0.78 -0.19
C LEU A 42 -4.57 -0.10 -1.46
N ASN A 43 -5.39 -0.79 -2.24
CA ASN A 43 -5.93 -0.20 -3.46
C ASN A 43 -6.80 1.02 -3.15
N LYS A 44 -7.60 0.95 -2.10
CA LYS A 44 -8.41 2.07 -1.69
C LYS A 44 -7.54 3.25 -1.23
N THR A 45 -6.46 2.95 -0.57
CA THR A 45 -5.53 3.98 -0.13
C THR A 45 -4.89 4.67 -1.33
N PHE A 46 -4.54 3.91 -2.36
CA PHE A 46 -4.01 4.49 -3.58
C PHE A 46 -5.03 5.40 -4.25
N ASP A 47 -6.30 5.00 -4.25
CA ASP A 47 -7.36 5.81 -4.82
C ASP A 47 -7.49 7.14 -4.08
N ILE A 48 -7.43 7.09 -2.76
CA ILE A 48 -7.51 8.31 -1.97
C ILE A 48 -6.32 9.21 -2.26
N LEU A 49 -5.15 8.62 -2.38
CA LEU A 49 -3.95 9.37 -2.65
C LEU A 49 -4.03 10.07 -4.00
N ASP A 50 -4.68 9.44 -4.97
CA ASP A 50 -4.85 10.01 -6.29
C ASP A 50 -5.69 11.28 -6.28
N GLU A 51 -6.52 11.45 -5.28
CA GLU A 51 -7.37 12.61 -5.17
C GLU A 51 -6.65 13.82 -4.57
N TYR A 52 -5.46 13.61 -4.06
CA TYR A 52 -4.70 14.69 -3.46
C TYR A 52 -3.96 15.50 -4.50
N TRP A 53 -3.90 16.81 -4.24
CA TRP A 53 -3.14 17.71 -5.08
C TRP A 53 -1.76 17.94 -4.50
N GLN A 54 -0.81 18.02 -5.39
CA GLN A 54 0.57 18.27 -4.99
C GLN A 54 1.14 19.42 -5.75
#